data_98579a8650cb02dc16446fe3e6399f36
#
_entry.id   98579a8650cb02dc16446fe3e6399f36
#
_cell.length_a   1.000
_cell.length_b   1.000
_cell.length_c   1.000
_cell.angle_alpha   90.00
_cell.angle_beta   90.00
_cell.angle_gamma   90.00
#
_symmetry.space_group_name_H-M   'P 1'
#
loop_
_entity.id
_entity.type
_entity.pdbx_description
1 polymer ?
#
loop_
_entity_poly.entity_id
_entity_poly.type
_entity_poly.pdbx_seq_one_letter_code
_entity_poly.pdbx_strand_id
1 'polypeptide(L)'
;QTDALVCGGYISAYHKTCESYNGSAFASEADGPINFNYARMAGRGQNDALHFQGYGGGSLETGTYQYNGTAWSTLNSTSNGNNVMQAAGLSTDAVTTGGGRGRTNDDSEIWDGTSWATGPTNARARYSPSDAVDCNGTFAAVFFGGGTGSANSTGTTVVVHLDR
;
A
#
# COMPACT_ATOMS: atom_id res chain seq x y z
N GLN A 1 -2.41 -19.28 -4.14
CA GLN A 1 -1.69 -18.51 -3.11
C GLN A 1 -1.78 -19.27 -1.79
N THR A 2 -0.66 -19.46 -1.13
CA THR A 2 -0.54 -20.25 0.11
C THR A 2 -0.10 -19.40 1.30
N ASP A 3 0.00 -18.09 1.11
CA ASP A 3 0.51 -17.18 2.11
C ASP A 3 -0.03 -15.77 1.84
N ALA A 4 -0.74 -15.19 2.79
CA ALA A 4 -1.24 -13.83 2.72
C ALA A 4 -1.44 -13.24 4.13
N LEU A 5 -1.35 -11.93 4.23
CA LEU A 5 -1.74 -11.15 5.40
C LEU A 5 -2.83 -10.16 5.00
N VAL A 6 -3.86 -10.07 5.81
CA VAL A 6 -4.98 -9.12 5.64
C VAL A 6 -5.10 -8.31 6.91
N CYS A 7 -5.15 -7.00 6.83
CA CYS A 7 -5.23 -6.13 7.99
C CYS A 7 -6.24 -5.01 7.83
N GLY A 8 -6.91 -4.67 8.91
CA GLY A 8 -7.75 -3.49 9.03
C GLY A 8 -9.10 -3.62 8.34
N GLY A 9 -9.60 -2.50 7.86
CA GLY A 9 -10.92 -2.39 7.23
C GLY A 9 -11.90 -1.56 8.04
N TYR A 10 -13.17 -1.56 7.61
CA TYR A 10 -14.24 -0.81 8.23
C TYR A 10 -15.50 -1.65 8.37
N ILE A 11 -15.96 -1.83 9.61
CA ILE A 11 -17.26 -2.41 9.96
C ILE A 11 -17.81 -1.55 11.09
N SER A 12 -18.60 -0.56 10.80
CA SER A 12 -19.09 0.44 11.77
C SER A 12 -17.99 1.28 12.46
N ALA A 13 -16.77 0.80 12.52
CA ALA A 13 -15.56 1.48 13.01
C ALA A 13 -14.33 1.05 12.19
N TYR A 14 -13.23 1.76 12.33
CA TYR A 14 -11.94 1.37 11.77
C TYR A 14 -11.29 0.31 12.65
N HIS A 15 -10.70 -0.69 12.04
CA HIS A 15 -10.08 -1.82 12.71
C HIS A 15 -8.57 -1.87 12.49
N LYS A 16 -7.87 -2.49 13.44
CA LYS A 16 -6.43 -2.78 13.38
C LYS A 16 -6.13 -4.28 13.42
N THR A 17 -7.17 -5.11 13.45
CA THR A 17 -7.04 -6.57 13.47
C THR A 17 -6.38 -7.06 12.19
N CYS A 18 -5.52 -8.06 12.34
CA CYS A 18 -4.85 -8.73 11.24
C CYS A 18 -5.13 -10.24 11.25
N GLU A 19 -5.20 -10.82 10.09
CA GLU A 19 -5.36 -12.25 9.87
C GLU A 19 -4.39 -12.73 8.80
N SER A 20 -3.76 -13.87 9.03
CA SER A 20 -2.98 -14.57 8.02
C SER A 20 -3.78 -15.67 7.36
N TYR A 21 -3.44 -15.99 6.11
CA TYR A 21 -3.96 -17.13 5.36
C TYR A 21 -2.83 -18.05 4.95
N ASN A 22 -2.89 -19.32 5.32
CA ASN A 22 -1.85 -20.31 5.07
C ASN A 22 -2.11 -21.24 3.88
N GLY A 23 -3.07 -20.91 3.05
CA GLY A 23 -3.51 -21.75 1.92
C GLY A 23 -4.75 -22.61 2.23
N SER A 24 -5.13 -22.75 3.51
CA SER A 24 -6.27 -23.58 3.95
C SER A 24 -7.20 -22.85 4.91
N ALA A 25 -6.66 -22.05 5.81
CA ALA A 25 -7.43 -21.38 6.86
C ALA A 25 -6.84 -20.00 7.18
N PHE A 26 -7.72 -19.13 7.70
CA PHE A 26 -7.31 -17.88 8.32
C PHE A 26 -6.99 -18.11 9.81
N ALA A 27 -6.02 -17.38 10.31
CA ALA A 27 -5.64 -17.32 11.73
C ALA A 27 -5.46 -15.86 12.15
N SER A 28 -5.85 -15.54 13.39
CA SER A 28 -5.64 -14.20 13.94
C SER A 28 -4.17 -13.95 14.21
N GLU A 29 -3.72 -12.76 13.88
CA GLU A 29 -2.36 -12.27 14.07
C GLU A 29 -2.30 -11.09 15.03
N ALA A 30 -1.10 -10.60 15.33
CA ALA A 30 -0.94 -9.40 16.13
C ALA A 30 -1.63 -8.20 15.47
N ASP A 31 -2.41 -7.49 16.26
CA ASP A 31 -3.06 -6.25 15.84
C ASP A 31 -2.04 -5.24 15.29
N GLY A 32 -2.41 -4.54 14.24
CA GLY A 32 -1.61 -3.43 13.71
C GLY A 32 -1.45 -2.28 14.71
N PRO A 33 -0.41 -1.47 14.58
CA PRO A 33 -0.15 -0.36 15.51
C PRO A 33 -1.19 0.77 15.43
N ILE A 34 -1.91 0.86 14.33
CA ILE A 34 -2.99 1.85 14.11
C ILE A 34 -4.20 1.18 13.46
N ASN A 35 -5.32 1.88 13.40
CA ASN A 35 -6.47 1.45 12.62
C ASN A 35 -6.19 1.63 11.12
N PHE A 36 -6.13 0.53 10.38
CA PHE A 36 -5.82 0.52 8.97
C PHE A 36 -7.08 0.68 8.12
N ASN A 37 -7.18 1.79 7.41
CA ASN A 37 -8.27 2.04 6.47
C ASN A 37 -7.76 2.74 5.22
N TYR A 38 -8.19 2.29 4.05
CA TYR A 38 -7.72 2.78 2.75
C TYR A 38 -6.19 2.78 2.59
N ALA A 39 -5.51 2.00 3.38
CA ALA A 39 -4.06 1.82 3.32
C ALA A 39 -3.67 0.80 2.26
N ARG A 40 -2.38 0.61 2.08
CA ARG A 40 -1.83 -0.42 1.19
C ARG A 40 -0.75 -1.22 1.89
N MET A 41 -0.56 -2.40 1.35
CA MET A 41 0.49 -3.31 1.80
C MET A 41 1.34 -3.73 0.61
N ALA A 42 2.63 -3.91 0.88
CA ALA A 42 3.58 -4.57 0.01
C ALA A 42 4.24 -5.71 0.80
N GLY A 43 4.82 -6.70 0.13
CA GLY A 43 5.48 -7.82 0.81
C GLY A 43 5.17 -9.17 0.18
N ARG A 44 5.75 -10.23 0.77
CA ARG A 44 5.67 -11.59 0.25
C ARG A 44 4.64 -12.48 0.93
N GLY A 45 3.92 -11.96 1.92
CA GLY A 45 2.92 -12.74 2.63
C GLY A 45 2.90 -12.48 4.13
N GLN A 46 2.45 -13.49 4.90
CA GLN A 46 2.17 -13.35 6.33
C GLN A 46 3.41 -13.05 7.19
N ASN A 47 4.62 -13.37 6.73
CA ASN A 47 5.84 -13.21 7.52
C ASN A 47 6.70 -12.02 7.09
N ASP A 48 6.28 -11.30 6.07
CA ASP A 48 7.03 -10.20 5.48
C ASP A 48 6.08 -9.23 4.78
N ALA A 49 5.56 -8.27 5.54
CA ALA A 49 4.62 -7.28 5.01
C ALA A 49 5.00 -5.87 5.44
N LEU A 50 4.90 -4.95 4.51
CA LEU A 50 5.07 -3.52 4.73
C LEU A 50 3.70 -2.85 4.55
N HIS A 51 3.23 -2.18 5.58
CA HIS A 51 2.01 -1.40 5.57
C HIS A 51 2.36 0.08 5.62
N PHE A 52 1.74 0.90 4.83
CA PHE A 52 2.02 2.34 4.80
C PHE A 52 0.83 3.17 4.38
N GLN A 53 0.86 4.43 4.83
CA GLN A 53 -0.16 5.43 4.55
C GLN A 53 -1.58 4.97 4.94
N GLY A 54 -2.60 5.58 4.40
CA GLY A 54 -3.99 5.27 4.68
C GLY A 54 -4.74 6.42 5.33
N TYR A 55 -5.84 6.09 5.98
CA TYR A 55 -6.67 7.06 6.68
C TYR A 55 -7.02 6.51 8.05
N GLY A 56 -6.62 7.22 9.10
CA GLY A 56 -6.87 6.85 10.48
C GLY A 56 -7.36 8.03 11.30
N GLY A 57 -8.35 7.81 12.16
CA GLY A 57 -8.78 8.81 13.15
C GLY A 57 -9.23 10.18 12.63
N GLY A 58 -9.51 10.33 11.33
CA GLY A 58 -9.94 11.59 10.74
C GLY A 58 -8.86 12.28 9.86
N SER A 59 -7.65 11.74 9.80
CA SER A 59 -6.52 12.30 9.04
C SER A 59 -5.88 11.29 8.09
N LEU A 60 -5.14 11.81 7.10
CA LEU A 60 -4.26 11.01 6.27
C LEU A 60 -3.03 10.61 7.08
N GLU A 61 -2.64 9.35 7.00
CA GLU A 61 -1.49 8.80 7.70
C GLU A 61 -0.24 8.83 6.81
N THR A 62 0.91 9.07 7.45
CA THR A 62 2.23 8.96 6.81
C THR A 62 2.99 7.74 7.30
N GLY A 63 2.49 7.05 8.34
CA GLY A 63 3.16 5.95 9.01
C GLY A 63 3.52 4.81 8.07
N THR A 64 4.67 4.20 8.32
CA THR A 64 5.12 2.97 7.70
C THR A 64 5.39 1.94 8.78
N TYR A 65 4.88 0.75 8.62
CA TYR A 65 4.94 -0.34 9.60
C TYR A 65 5.30 -1.64 8.91
N GLN A 66 6.21 -2.38 9.51
CA GLN A 66 6.63 -3.71 9.02
C GLN A 66 6.15 -4.79 9.96
N TYR A 67 5.59 -5.87 9.40
CA TYR A 67 5.26 -7.10 10.08
C TYR A 67 6.26 -8.20 9.73
N ASN A 68 6.81 -8.86 10.74
CA ASN A 68 7.84 -9.90 10.58
C ASN A 68 7.31 -11.32 10.81
N GLY A 69 6.00 -11.51 10.80
CA GLY A 69 5.36 -12.79 11.12
C GLY A 69 4.97 -12.95 12.60
N THR A 70 5.35 -12.00 13.46
CA THR A 70 5.07 -12.08 14.91
C THR A 70 4.65 -10.73 15.47
N ALA A 71 5.30 -9.67 15.05
CA ALA A 71 5.12 -8.34 15.62
C ALA A 71 5.28 -7.24 14.56
N TRP A 72 4.64 -6.12 14.83
CA TRP A 72 4.78 -4.89 14.06
C TRP A 72 5.89 -4.01 14.59
N SER A 73 6.64 -3.39 13.70
CA SER A 73 7.63 -2.34 13.99
C SER A 73 7.32 -1.08 13.19
N THR A 74 7.59 0.07 13.78
CA THR A 74 7.45 1.38 13.11
C THR A 74 8.74 1.70 12.37
N LEU A 75 8.61 2.12 11.12
CA LEU A 75 9.71 2.51 10.24
C LEU A 75 9.60 4.00 9.87
N ASN A 76 10.51 4.48 9.02
CA ASN A 76 10.48 5.86 8.54
C ASN A 76 9.24 6.12 7.69
N SER A 77 8.55 7.21 8.01
CA SER A 77 7.30 7.62 7.38
C SER A 77 7.49 8.07 5.92
N THR A 78 6.44 7.97 5.13
CA THR A 78 6.34 8.65 3.83
C THR A 78 6.38 10.17 4.00
N SER A 79 6.76 10.89 2.95
CA SER A 79 6.82 12.35 2.97
C SER A 79 5.44 12.99 3.07
N ASN A 80 4.44 12.36 2.49
CA ASN A 80 3.06 12.86 2.49
C ASN A 80 2.07 11.79 2.96
N GLY A 81 1.10 12.20 3.76
CA GLY A 81 -0.06 11.37 4.08
C GLY A 81 -0.93 11.15 2.84
N ASN A 82 -1.30 9.91 2.57
CA ASN A 82 -2.11 9.55 1.42
C ASN A 82 -3.04 8.38 1.73
N ASN A 83 -4.09 8.21 0.94
CA ASN A 83 -4.99 7.06 1.01
C ASN A 83 -5.47 6.68 -0.39
N VAL A 84 -6.08 5.52 -0.53
CA VAL A 84 -6.60 4.99 -1.81
C VAL A 84 -5.59 5.05 -2.96
N MET A 85 -4.29 4.95 -2.63
CA MET A 85 -3.19 4.86 -3.58
C MET A 85 -3.05 3.42 -4.12
N GLN A 86 -2.12 3.24 -5.02
CA GLN A 86 -1.60 1.92 -5.41
C GLN A 86 -0.28 1.63 -4.71
N ALA A 87 0.01 0.36 -4.52
CA ALA A 87 1.28 -0.08 -4.00
C ALA A 87 1.70 -1.41 -4.62
N ALA A 88 2.99 -1.60 -4.75
CA ALA A 88 3.60 -2.86 -5.15
C ALA A 88 4.99 -2.99 -4.54
N GLY A 89 5.52 -4.20 -4.49
CA GLY A 89 6.88 -4.48 -4.07
C GLY A 89 6.99 -5.36 -2.84
N LEU A 90 8.14 -5.29 -2.21
CA LEU A 90 8.53 -6.08 -1.04
C LEU A 90 8.64 -5.17 0.19
N SER A 91 8.77 -5.77 1.38
CA SER A 91 9.06 -5.01 2.60
C SER A 91 10.40 -4.27 2.56
N THR A 92 11.31 -4.70 1.68
CA THR A 92 12.63 -4.10 1.48
C THR A 92 12.71 -3.17 0.27
N ASP A 93 11.68 -3.15 -0.57
CA ASP A 93 11.68 -2.38 -1.82
C ASP A 93 10.26 -2.24 -2.35
N ALA A 94 9.67 -1.07 -2.20
CA ALA A 94 8.28 -0.86 -2.54
C ALA A 94 8.07 0.50 -3.22
N VAL A 95 6.97 0.59 -3.94
CA VAL A 95 6.51 1.83 -4.55
C VAL A 95 5.06 2.08 -4.19
N THR A 96 4.74 3.34 -3.92
CA THR A 96 3.35 3.82 -3.82
C THR A 96 3.13 4.95 -4.81
N THR A 97 1.93 5.02 -5.37
CA THR A 97 1.63 6.04 -6.38
C THR A 97 0.14 6.39 -6.43
N GLY A 98 -0.16 7.61 -6.85
CA GLY A 98 -1.52 8.11 -6.94
C GLY A 98 -2.18 8.30 -5.57
N GLY A 99 -3.49 8.18 -5.52
CA GLY A 99 -4.26 8.27 -4.28
C GLY A 99 -4.89 9.63 -4.04
N GLY A 100 -5.29 9.86 -2.80
CA GLY A 100 -5.91 11.09 -2.35
C GLY A 100 -7.43 11.01 -2.20
N ARG A 101 -7.92 11.32 -1.02
CA ARG A 101 -9.36 11.38 -0.74
C ARG A 101 -9.95 12.66 -1.35
N GLY A 102 -10.72 12.52 -2.42
CA GLY A 102 -11.35 13.65 -3.12
C GLY A 102 -10.37 14.50 -3.92
N ARG A 103 -9.14 14.06 -4.09
CA ARG A 103 -8.11 14.65 -4.96
C ARG A 103 -7.50 13.55 -5.80
N THR A 104 -7.12 13.91 -7.00
CA THR A 104 -6.24 13.09 -7.81
C THR A 104 -4.80 13.47 -7.49
N ASN A 105 -3.95 12.48 -7.32
CA ASN A 105 -2.52 12.67 -7.09
C ASN A 105 -1.72 11.91 -8.14
N ASP A 106 -0.68 12.50 -8.65
CA ASP A 106 0.26 11.91 -9.62
C ASP A 106 1.64 11.64 -9.01
N ASP A 107 1.83 11.96 -7.73
CA ASP A 107 3.06 11.68 -7.01
C ASP A 107 3.29 10.18 -6.83
N SER A 108 4.54 9.81 -6.72
CA SER A 108 4.96 8.50 -6.24
C SER A 108 6.07 8.61 -5.21
N GLU A 109 6.18 7.60 -4.36
CA GLU A 109 7.27 7.44 -3.41
C GLU A 109 7.83 6.03 -3.51
N ILE A 110 9.13 5.90 -3.36
CA ILE A 110 9.89 4.66 -3.46
C ILE A 110 10.53 4.36 -2.12
N TRP A 111 10.33 3.14 -1.64
CA TRP A 111 10.94 2.59 -0.44
C TRP A 111 12.18 1.78 -0.78
N ASP A 112 13.30 2.05 -0.11
CA ASP A 112 14.58 1.36 -0.32
C ASP A 112 14.93 0.34 0.77
N GLY A 113 13.97 0.02 1.62
CA GLY A 113 14.16 -0.83 2.81
C GLY A 113 14.47 -0.03 4.08
N THR A 114 14.72 1.28 3.96
CA THR A 114 15.09 2.15 5.09
C THR A 114 14.31 3.46 5.09
N SER A 115 14.13 4.07 3.94
CA SER A 115 13.50 5.39 3.79
C SER A 115 12.68 5.49 2.50
N TRP A 116 11.75 6.44 2.52
CA TRP A 116 10.99 6.83 1.34
C TRP A 116 11.67 7.98 0.61
N ALA A 117 11.74 7.89 -0.70
CA ALA A 117 12.21 8.95 -1.59
C ALA A 117 11.13 9.28 -2.62
N THR A 118 11.08 10.52 -3.07
CA THR A 118 10.20 10.93 -4.17
C THR A 118 10.53 10.13 -5.43
N GLY A 119 9.54 9.49 -6.00
CA GLY A 119 9.62 8.75 -7.24
C GLY A 119 9.19 9.58 -8.46
N PRO A 120 9.16 8.96 -9.64
CA PRO A 120 8.68 9.60 -10.86
C PRO A 120 7.21 10.01 -10.75
N THR A 121 6.87 11.17 -11.27
CA THR A 121 5.49 11.62 -11.37
C THR A 121 4.73 10.81 -12.43
N ASN A 122 3.53 10.36 -12.10
CA ASN A 122 2.66 9.68 -13.06
C ASN A 122 2.23 10.62 -14.19
N ALA A 123 2.08 10.10 -15.38
CA ALA A 123 1.57 10.87 -16.50
C ALA A 123 0.14 11.41 -16.29
N ARG A 124 -0.59 10.88 -15.33
CA ARG A 124 -1.93 11.32 -14.94
C ARG A 124 -2.18 11.10 -13.46
N ALA A 125 -2.71 12.12 -12.81
CA ALA A 125 -3.18 12.02 -11.44
C ALA A 125 -4.37 11.06 -11.33
N ARG A 126 -4.40 10.21 -10.28
CA ARG A 126 -5.40 9.15 -10.09
C ARG A 126 -5.73 8.95 -8.62
N TYR A 127 -6.97 8.56 -8.35
CA TYR A 127 -7.37 8.05 -7.04
C TYR A 127 -8.10 6.71 -7.19
N SER A 128 -8.10 5.92 -6.11
CA SER A 128 -8.76 4.61 -6.07
C SER A 128 -8.47 3.75 -7.31
N PRO A 129 -7.21 3.60 -7.70
CA PRO A 129 -6.88 2.71 -8.80
C PRO A 129 -7.13 1.26 -8.38
N SER A 130 -7.46 0.43 -9.33
CA SER A 130 -7.50 -1.01 -9.13
C SER A 130 -6.07 -1.55 -9.07
N ASP A 131 -5.90 -2.62 -8.36
CA ASP A 131 -4.69 -3.33 -7.97
C ASP A 131 -3.38 -3.10 -8.77
N ALA A 132 -2.28 -3.14 -8.02
CA ALA A 132 -0.94 -3.28 -8.56
C ALA A 132 -0.61 -4.76 -8.75
N VAL A 133 0.05 -5.10 -9.84
CA VAL A 133 0.67 -6.41 -10.03
C VAL A 133 2.15 -6.27 -9.71
N ASP A 134 2.61 -6.97 -8.68
CA ASP A 134 4.04 -7.14 -8.42
C ASP A 134 4.62 -8.13 -9.43
N CYS A 135 5.66 -7.71 -10.14
CA CYS A 135 6.38 -8.53 -11.08
C CYS A 135 7.58 -9.24 -10.44
N ASN A 136 7.35 -9.93 -9.32
CA ASN A 136 8.26 -10.94 -8.75
C ASN A 136 9.73 -10.51 -8.59
N GLY A 137 9.96 -9.44 -7.84
CA GLY A 137 11.29 -9.11 -7.33
C GLY A 137 12.28 -8.51 -8.33
N THR A 138 11.85 -8.21 -9.52
CA THR A 138 12.52 -7.28 -10.42
C THR A 138 11.75 -5.97 -10.39
N PHE A 139 12.41 -4.91 -10.02
CA PHE A 139 11.99 -3.52 -9.85
C PHE A 139 11.00 -2.96 -10.88
N ALA A 140 9.91 -3.67 -11.15
CA ALA A 140 8.87 -3.24 -12.04
C ALA A 140 7.50 -3.47 -11.39
N ALA A 141 6.72 -2.43 -11.28
CA ALA A 141 5.32 -2.49 -10.87
C ALA A 141 4.44 -2.01 -12.00
N VAL A 142 3.33 -2.68 -12.23
CA VAL A 142 2.33 -2.29 -13.22
C VAL A 142 1.06 -1.88 -12.50
N PHE A 143 0.63 -0.66 -12.72
CA PHE A 143 -0.55 -0.09 -12.12
C PHE A 143 -1.65 0.13 -13.17
N PHE A 144 -2.87 -0.26 -12.85
CA PHE A 144 -4.00 -0.20 -13.78
C PHE A 144 -5.12 0.70 -13.27
N GLY A 145 -5.76 1.43 -14.18
CA GLY A 145 -7.02 2.09 -13.93
C GLY A 145 -6.95 3.26 -12.94
N GLY A 146 -8.01 3.45 -12.22
CA GLY A 146 -8.23 4.54 -11.28
C GLY A 146 -9.10 5.66 -11.81
N GLY A 147 -9.67 6.44 -10.89
CA GLY A 147 -10.49 7.61 -11.20
C GLY A 147 -9.66 8.88 -11.35
N THR A 148 -10.14 9.82 -12.15
CA THR A 148 -9.52 11.14 -12.37
C THR A 148 -10.31 12.29 -11.72
N GLY A 149 -10.95 12.04 -10.57
CA GLY A 149 -11.66 13.09 -9.81
C GLY A 149 -13.09 13.41 -10.28
N SER A 150 -13.49 13.00 -11.45
CA SER A 150 -14.83 13.20 -12.00
C SER A 150 -15.36 11.88 -12.55
N ALA A 151 -15.83 11.01 -11.69
CA ALA A 151 -16.67 9.83 -12.00
C ALA A 151 -16.25 8.88 -13.15
N ASN A 152 -15.17 9.09 -13.85
CA ASN A 152 -14.75 8.25 -14.96
C ASN A 152 -13.49 7.47 -14.63
N SER A 153 -13.64 6.13 -14.54
CA SER A 153 -12.49 5.23 -14.53
C SER A 153 -11.79 5.28 -15.89
N THR A 154 -10.49 5.51 -15.90
CA THR A 154 -9.68 5.44 -17.12
C THR A 154 -8.92 4.13 -17.15
N GLY A 155 -9.05 3.38 -18.24
CA GLY A 155 -8.35 2.12 -18.46
C GLY A 155 -6.86 2.29 -18.83
N THR A 156 -6.16 3.27 -18.26
CA THR A 156 -4.76 3.52 -18.59
C THR A 156 -3.84 2.71 -17.70
N THR A 157 -2.86 2.05 -18.29
CA THR A 157 -1.79 1.32 -17.61
C THR A 157 -0.59 2.23 -17.38
N VAL A 158 -0.01 2.17 -16.20
CA VAL A 158 1.30 2.78 -15.89
C VAL A 158 2.26 1.66 -15.53
N VAL A 159 3.39 1.63 -16.20
CA VAL A 159 4.51 0.74 -15.86
C VAL A 159 5.59 1.59 -15.19
N VAL A 160 5.95 1.24 -13.98
CA VAL A 160 7.09 1.85 -13.29
C VAL A 160 8.25 0.86 -13.38
N HIS A 161 9.30 1.24 -14.07
CA HIS A 161 10.59 0.59 -14.02
C HIS A 161 11.47 1.35 -13.04
N LEU A 162 11.96 0.67 -12.05
CA LEU A 162 12.92 1.20 -11.10
C LEU A 162 14.30 0.64 -11.50
N ASP A 163 15.00 1.35 -12.38
CA ASP A 163 16.39 1.05 -12.67
C ASP A 163 17.24 1.43 -11.45
N ARG A 164 17.89 0.45 -10.86
CA ARG A 164 18.95 0.62 -9.86
C ARG A 164 20.28 0.17 -10.42
#